data_abdacedd9d189781e1cfe6083fe1eaa3
#
_entry.id   abdacedd9d189781e1cfe6083fe1eaa3
#
_cell.length_a   1.000
_cell.length_b   1.000
_cell.length_c   1.000
_cell.angle_alpha   90.00
_cell.angle_beta   90.00
_cell.angle_gamma   90.00
#
_symmetry.space_group_name_H-M   'P 1'
#
loop_
_entity.id
_entity.type
_entity.pdbx_description
1 polymer ?
#
loop_
_entity_poly.entity_id
_entity_poly.type
_entity_poly.pdbx_seq_one_letter_code
_entity_poly.pdbx_strand_id
1 'polypeptide(L)'
;LLGIEFSQYNIANFIGQAALACILLDGGLRTSFQSFRVGLKPAVTLATWGVFATVAILGLFVTWLLDVDWRVGMLMAAIVGSTDAAAVFSLLRNGGVKLNDRVQATLELESGANDPFAILLVTGLIALNVDPKGQTVLGFLGLLVQQLGFGLLIGLLAGYLLSKLLPKVTLAAGMYAILILSAGLAVFAATNLVGGSGFLAVYLAGVIIGNNKVRSTEHVLRVMDSFAWLSQAVLFVVLGLLVTPTNVLNVWYYSVAITVFMIFVARPIAVYSSVKPFKFNDREIGFISWVGLRGAVPITLAILPVIALVEDAFLLFDIAFGVVVLSLILQGSTIPMMANLFGVRIPSNKEPKEQHEVWVSDRAKITLYEFEVNEGAFAIGRHPQTISTNINANEIKIFALVRRQYLVVVNDNTELKRGDHVWYALRGKHASRIAQIFNDTSLNNKEVDDFYGDWLLSPSAKLGSLPFFDELMQSETVNTKAKTKKTTPTVDMWQQTVAEYIVENLETAPVSGDTVAINNDWSLVVKDVDEKGAFRTIGLKYK
;
A
#
# COMPACT_ATOMS: atom_id res chain seq x y z
N LEU A 1 17.41 -28.95 -16.45
CA LEU A 1 18.07 -28.64 -17.72
C LEU A 1 19.59 -28.48 -17.60
N LEU A 2 20.11 -28.03 -16.45
CA LEU A 2 21.54 -27.88 -16.19
C LEU A 2 22.13 -28.89 -15.20
N GLY A 3 21.33 -29.86 -14.70
CA GLY A 3 21.75 -30.85 -13.71
C GLY A 3 22.13 -30.24 -12.34
N ILE A 4 21.67 -29.03 -12.05
CA ILE A 4 21.89 -28.37 -10.76
C ILE A 4 20.71 -28.77 -9.86
N GLU A 5 20.95 -29.65 -8.91
CA GLU A 5 19.99 -30.00 -7.88
C GLU A 5 20.36 -29.26 -6.58
N PHE A 6 19.45 -28.40 -6.12
CA PHE A 6 19.56 -27.71 -4.84
C PHE A 6 18.51 -28.26 -3.88
N SER A 7 18.95 -29.06 -2.90
CA SER A 7 18.09 -29.75 -1.93
C SER A 7 18.34 -29.29 -0.48
N GLN A 8 19.00 -28.14 -0.31
CA GLN A 8 19.38 -27.63 1.02
C GLN A 8 18.26 -26.75 1.62
N TYR A 9 17.15 -27.36 2.06
CA TYR A 9 15.99 -26.66 2.60
C TYR A 9 16.31 -25.74 3.78
N ASN A 10 17.27 -26.13 4.66
CA ASN A 10 17.68 -25.29 5.80
C ASN A 10 18.37 -23.99 5.36
N ILE A 11 19.24 -24.08 4.34
CA ILE A 11 19.90 -22.89 3.76
C ILE A 11 18.89 -22.01 3.07
N ALA A 12 18.00 -22.60 2.29
CA ALA A 12 16.91 -21.88 1.62
C ALA A 12 16.00 -21.16 2.62
N ASN A 13 15.64 -21.83 3.72
CA ASN A 13 14.86 -21.21 4.80
C ASN A 13 15.59 -20.03 5.46
N PHE A 14 16.90 -20.18 5.74
CA PHE A 14 17.70 -19.09 6.31
C PHE A 14 17.76 -17.88 5.37
N ILE A 15 18.06 -18.10 4.07
CA ILE A 15 18.06 -17.05 3.06
C ILE A 15 16.67 -16.42 2.94
N GLY A 16 15.62 -17.26 2.92
CA GLY A 16 14.23 -16.84 2.85
C GLY A 16 13.84 -15.91 4.00
N GLN A 17 14.16 -16.31 5.23
CA GLN A 17 13.86 -15.50 6.41
C GLN A 17 14.62 -14.16 6.41
N ALA A 18 15.91 -14.16 6.04
CA ALA A 18 16.69 -12.93 5.95
C ALA A 18 16.17 -11.98 4.86
N ALA A 19 15.81 -12.53 3.70
CA ALA A 19 15.23 -11.78 2.60
C ALA A 19 13.86 -11.17 2.98
N LEU A 20 12.98 -11.96 3.62
CA LEU A 20 11.68 -11.48 4.10
C LEU A 20 11.84 -10.39 5.17
N ALA A 21 12.78 -10.53 6.11
CA ALA A 21 13.05 -9.50 7.10
C ALA A 21 13.49 -8.18 6.43
N CYS A 22 14.30 -8.25 5.37
CA CYS A 22 14.71 -7.08 4.59
C CYS A 22 13.52 -6.42 3.88
N ILE A 23 12.66 -7.21 3.23
CA ILE A 23 11.46 -6.73 2.51
C ILE A 23 10.49 -6.07 3.50
N LEU A 24 10.22 -6.70 4.65
CA LEU A 24 9.33 -6.16 5.67
C LEU A 24 9.89 -4.89 6.33
N LEU A 25 11.20 -4.80 6.50
CA LEU A 25 11.85 -3.59 6.98
C LEU A 25 11.63 -2.42 6.02
N ASP A 26 11.84 -2.64 4.70
CA ASP A 26 11.57 -1.62 3.68
C ASP A 26 10.09 -1.23 3.65
N GLY A 27 9.19 -2.20 3.68
CA GLY A 27 7.75 -1.98 3.78
C GLY A 27 7.36 -1.13 5.00
N GLY A 28 7.94 -1.44 6.17
CA GLY A 28 7.75 -0.66 7.39
C GLY A 28 8.27 0.78 7.27
N LEU A 29 9.47 0.97 6.71
CA LEU A 29 10.06 2.31 6.50
C LEU A 29 9.19 3.21 5.60
N ARG A 30 8.44 2.64 4.68
CA ARG A 30 7.54 3.36 3.74
C ARG A 30 6.15 3.60 4.30
N THR A 31 5.73 2.83 5.29
CA THR A 31 4.39 2.93 5.87
C THR A 31 4.25 4.21 6.68
N SER A 32 3.32 5.10 6.27
CA SER A 32 3.10 6.39 6.93
C SER A 32 2.18 6.27 8.14
N PHE A 33 2.34 7.15 9.16
CA PHE A 33 1.37 7.23 10.27
C PHE A 33 -0.04 7.65 9.80
N GLN A 34 -0.14 8.32 8.66
CA GLN A 34 -1.44 8.65 8.06
C GLN A 34 -2.17 7.38 7.61
N SER A 35 -1.46 6.40 7.02
CA SER A 35 -2.02 5.09 6.67
C SER A 35 -2.60 4.37 7.91
N PHE A 36 -1.92 4.46 9.06
CA PHE A 36 -2.45 3.88 10.30
C PHE A 36 -3.78 4.52 10.75
N ARG A 37 -3.91 5.83 10.61
CA ARG A 37 -5.13 6.54 11.02
C ARG A 37 -6.35 6.09 10.20
N VAL A 38 -6.17 5.87 8.91
CA VAL A 38 -7.25 5.54 7.98
C VAL A 38 -7.49 4.03 7.91
N GLY A 39 -6.42 3.23 7.84
CA GLY A 39 -6.46 1.81 7.48
C GLY A 39 -6.28 0.82 8.64
N LEU A 40 -5.85 1.25 9.85
CA LEU A 40 -5.42 0.30 10.89
C LEU A 40 -6.51 -0.71 11.29
N LYS A 41 -7.71 -0.24 11.62
CA LYS A 41 -8.79 -1.13 12.10
C LYS A 41 -9.19 -2.16 11.04
N PRO A 42 -9.54 -1.76 9.80
CA PRO A 42 -9.89 -2.73 8.76
C PRO A 42 -8.70 -3.63 8.39
N ALA A 43 -7.48 -3.11 8.34
CA ALA A 43 -6.29 -3.89 8.02
C ALA A 43 -5.98 -4.95 9.08
N VAL A 44 -6.03 -4.61 10.37
CA VAL A 44 -5.82 -5.60 11.46
C VAL A 44 -6.90 -6.67 11.43
N THR A 45 -8.17 -6.29 11.21
CA THR A 45 -9.25 -7.28 11.10
C THR A 45 -9.05 -8.19 9.89
N LEU A 46 -8.60 -7.63 8.76
CA LEU A 46 -8.33 -8.39 7.55
C LEU A 46 -7.10 -9.31 7.71
N ALA A 47 -6.03 -8.82 8.36
CA ALA A 47 -4.81 -9.59 8.62
C ALA A 47 -5.00 -10.70 9.67
N THR A 48 -5.99 -10.61 10.55
CA THR A 48 -6.28 -11.62 11.58
C THR A 48 -7.50 -12.46 11.22
N TRP A 49 -8.69 -11.89 11.35
CA TRP A 49 -9.94 -12.57 11.01
C TRP A 49 -10.02 -12.97 9.55
N GLY A 50 -9.60 -12.09 8.62
CA GLY A 50 -9.62 -12.38 7.18
C GLY A 50 -8.72 -13.54 6.81
N VAL A 51 -7.50 -13.59 7.37
CA VAL A 51 -6.58 -14.74 7.16
C VAL A 51 -7.17 -15.99 7.78
N PHE A 52 -7.66 -15.92 9.01
CA PHE A 52 -8.29 -17.08 9.68
C PHE A 52 -9.49 -17.61 8.88
N ALA A 53 -10.39 -16.74 8.42
CA ALA A 53 -11.55 -17.13 7.61
C ALA A 53 -11.12 -17.73 6.27
N THR A 54 -10.10 -17.13 5.62
CA THR A 54 -9.54 -17.69 4.37
C THR A 54 -8.99 -19.09 4.61
N VAL A 55 -8.21 -19.28 5.68
CA VAL A 55 -7.62 -20.58 6.04
C VAL A 55 -8.70 -21.60 6.35
N ALA A 56 -9.73 -21.23 7.11
CA ALA A 56 -10.82 -22.15 7.45
C ALA A 56 -11.60 -22.60 6.20
N ILE A 57 -12.02 -21.65 5.35
CA ILE A 57 -12.81 -21.95 4.14
C ILE A 57 -11.98 -22.71 3.12
N LEU A 58 -10.77 -22.25 2.84
CA LEU A 58 -9.87 -22.88 1.87
C LEU A 58 -9.37 -24.23 2.38
N GLY A 59 -9.05 -24.35 3.69
CA GLY A 59 -8.56 -25.57 4.29
C GLY A 59 -9.57 -26.71 4.23
N LEU A 60 -10.85 -26.41 4.47
CA LEU A 60 -11.94 -27.39 4.28
C LEU A 60 -12.04 -27.85 2.82
N PHE A 61 -11.91 -26.92 1.88
CA PHE A 61 -11.91 -27.25 0.46
C PHE A 61 -10.71 -28.11 0.07
N VAL A 62 -9.52 -27.78 0.56
CA VAL A 62 -8.28 -28.55 0.29
C VAL A 62 -8.36 -29.93 0.89
N THR A 63 -8.87 -30.06 2.12
CA THR A 63 -9.12 -31.38 2.77
C THR A 63 -9.99 -32.26 1.89
N TRP A 64 -11.10 -31.71 1.38
CA TRP A 64 -12.00 -32.43 0.48
C TRP A 64 -11.36 -32.74 -0.88
N LEU A 65 -10.60 -31.78 -1.46
CA LEU A 65 -10.03 -31.89 -2.80
C LEU A 65 -8.88 -32.91 -2.86
N LEU A 66 -8.02 -32.93 -1.83
CA LEU A 66 -6.82 -33.79 -1.77
C LEU A 66 -7.07 -35.12 -1.03
N ASP A 67 -8.23 -35.27 -0.37
CA ASP A 67 -8.57 -36.41 0.49
C ASP A 67 -7.52 -36.65 1.61
N VAL A 68 -7.06 -35.55 2.24
CA VAL A 68 -6.06 -35.54 3.31
C VAL A 68 -6.69 -35.21 4.67
N ASP A 69 -5.95 -35.45 5.76
CA ASP A 69 -6.39 -35.02 7.09
C ASP A 69 -6.63 -33.47 7.12
N TRP A 70 -7.67 -33.06 7.87
CA TRP A 70 -8.05 -31.65 7.95
C TRP A 70 -6.92 -30.75 8.43
N ARG A 71 -5.97 -31.25 9.24
CA ARG A 71 -4.80 -30.51 9.71
C ARG A 71 -3.84 -30.18 8.55
N VAL A 72 -3.66 -31.12 7.63
CA VAL A 72 -2.85 -30.94 6.42
C VAL A 72 -3.54 -29.97 5.47
N GLY A 73 -4.87 -30.09 5.29
CA GLY A 73 -5.65 -29.16 4.49
C GLY A 73 -5.61 -27.72 5.03
N MET A 74 -5.75 -27.55 6.36
CA MET A 74 -5.61 -26.24 7.01
C MET A 74 -4.19 -25.69 6.89
N LEU A 75 -3.16 -26.55 7.00
CA LEU A 75 -1.76 -26.18 6.84
C LEU A 75 -1.49 -25.64 5.42
N MET A 76 -1.99 -26.33 4.39
CA MET A 76 -1.90 -25.85 3.00
C MET A 76 -2.56 -24.49 2.84
N ALA A 77 -3.77 -24.32 3.38
CA ALA A 77 -4.49 -23.06 3.31
C ALA A 77 -3.76 -21.93 4.07
N ALA A 78 -3.13 -22.23 5.21
CA ALA A 78 -2.34 -21.26 5.97
C ALA A 78 -1.07 -20.83 5.22
N ILE A 79 -0.39 -21.77 4.56
CA ILE A 79 0.78 -21.52 3.72
C ILE A 79 0.43 -20.49 2.64
N VAL A 80 -0.66 -20.69 1.90
CA VAL A 80 -1.08 -19.77 0.84
C VAL A 80 -1.95 -18.61 1.35
N GLY A 81 -2.10 -18.46 2.66
CA GLY A 81 -2.97 -17.45 3.29
C GLY A 81 -2.44 -16.01 3.25
N SER A 82 -1.11 -15.81 3.20
CA SER A 82 -0.45 -14.51 3.16
C SER A 82 -0.58 -13.81 1.80
N THR A 83 -0.63 -12.47 1.78
CA THR A 83 -0.74 -11.64 0.57
C THR A 83 0.42 -10.66 0.45
N ASP A 84 0.83 -10.33 -0.79
CA ASP A 84 1.96 -9.45 -1.09
C ASP A 84 1.48 -8.12 -1.69
N ALA A 85 1.38 -7.07 -0.86
CA ALA A 85 1.04 -5.75 -1.31
C ALA A 85 2.21 -5.02 -1.99
N ALA A 86 3.47 -5.36 -1.72
CA ALA A 86 4.61 -4.71 -2.35
C ALA A 86 4.62 -4.94 -3.86
N ALA A 87 4.39 -6.18 -4.29
CA ALA A 87 4.22 -6.52 -5.71
C ALA A 87 3.02 -5.79 -6.33
N VAL A 88 1.87 -5.73 -5.61
CA VAL A 88 0.67 -5.01 -6.06
C VAL A 88 0.95 -3.53 -6.32
N PHE A 89 1.55 -2.83 -5.36
CA PHE A 89 1.84 -1.39 -5.51
C PHE A 89 2.91 -1.11 -6.56
N SER A 90 3.85 -2.03 -6.76
CA SER A 90 4.80 -1.94 -7.87
C SER A 90 4.10 -1.99 -9.22
N LEU A 91 3.18 -2.94 -9.42
CA LEU A 91 2.39 -3.08 -10.66
C LEU A 91 1.48 -1.87 -10.90
N LEU A 92 0.83 -1.35 -9.86
CA LEU A 92 -0.02 -0.16 -9.95
C LEU A 92 0.78 1.09 -10.32
N ARG A 93 1.94 1.30 -9.69
CA ARG A 93 2.83 2.43 -10.01
C ARG A 93 3.32 2.37 -11.45
N ASN A 94 3.75 1.21 -11.91
CA ASN A 94 4.19 1.00 -13.30
C ASN A 94 3.04 1.22 -14.30
N GLY A 95 1.80 0.91 -13.90
CA GLY A 95 0.59 1.17 -14.66
C GLY A 95 0.04 2.60 -14.54
N GLY A 96 0.70 3.50 -13.80
CA GLY A 96 0.21 4.87 -13.57
C GLY A 96 -1.12 4.95 -12.83
N VAL A 97 -1.45 3.95 -12.03
CA VAL A 97 -2.72 3.86 -11.29
C VAL A 97 -2.51 4.29 -9.84
N LYS A 98 -3.23 5.32 -9.42
CA LYS A 98 -3.33 5.73 -8.02
C LYS A 98 -4.65 5.23 -7.44
N LEU A 99 -4.58 4.62 -6.26
CA LEU A 99 -5.75 4.13 -5.54
C LEU A 99 -6.28 5.18 -4.56
N ASN A 100 -7.55 5.01 -4.17
CA ASN A 100 -8.12 5.68 -3.01
C ASN A 100 -7.28 5.39 -1.76
N ASP A 101 -6.97 6.43 -0.95
CA ASP A 101 -6.08 6.35 0.20
C ASP A 101 -6.56 5.31 1.25
N ARG A 102 -7.88 5.08 1.38
CA ARG A 102 -8.44 4.08 2.30
C ARG A 102 -8.10 2.65 1.85
N VAL A 103 -8.28 2.36 0.57
CA VAL A 103 -7.95 1.06 -0.01
C VAL A 103 -6.45 0.84 0.04
N GLN A 104 -5.67 1.85 -0.35
CA GLN A 104 -4.21 1.79 -0.32
C GLN A 104 -3.69 1.51 1.09
N ALA A 105 -4.10 2.33 2.08
CA ALA A 105 -3.68 2.18 3.47
C ALA A 105 -4.07 0.81 4.06
N THR A 106 -5.26 0.31 3.71
CA THR A 106 -5.73 -1.00 4.19
C THR A 106 -4.87 -2.12 3.63
N LEU A 107 -4.54 -2.11 2.33
CA LEU A 107 -3.71 -3.13 1.69
C LEU A 107 -2.25 -3.09 2.18
N GLU A 108 -1.67 -1.89 2.36
CA GLU A 108 -0.31 -1.73 2.90
C GLU A 108 -0.18 -2.32 4.31
N LEU A 109 -1.12 -1.97 5.17
CA LEU A 109 -1.10 -2.43 6.57
C LEU A 109 -1.51 -3.90 6.71
N GLU A 110 -2.44 -4.38 5.86
CA GLU A 110 -2.79 -5.80 5.81
C GLU A 110 -1.55 -6.65 5.53
N SER A 111 -0.84 -6.36 4.45
CA SER A 111 0.31 -7.15 4.03
C SER A 111 1.43 -7.16 5.08
N GLY A 112 1.71 -6.02 5.72
CA GLY A 112 2.70 -5.98 6.80
C GLY A 112 2.32 -6.77 8.06
N ALA A 113 1.01 -6.98 8.29
CA ALA A 113 0.51 -7.67 9.48
C ALA A 113 0.11 -9.13 9.22
N ASN A 114 -0.30 -9.48 7.99
CA ASN A 114 -0.76 -10.84 7.67
C ASN A 114 0.38 -11.85 7.59
N ASP A 115 1.59 -11.44 7.16
CA ASP A 115 2.75 -12.34 7.10
C ASP A 115 3.13 -12.90 8.46
N PRO A 116 3.33 -12.09 9.52
CA PRO A 116 3.53 -12.61 10.87
C PRO A 116 2.40 -13.53 11.34
N PHE A 117 1.14 -13.21 11.01
CA PHE A 117 0.01 -14.01 11.41
C PHE A 117 -0.07 -15.34 10.65
N ALA A 118 0.24 -15.35 9.35
CA ALA A 118 0.34 -16.58 8.56
C ALA A 118 1.44 -17.51 9.06
N ILE A 119 2.62 -16.96 9.41
CA ILE A 119 3.72 -17.73 10.01
C ILE A 119 3.28 -18.39 11.31
N LEU A 120 2.55 -17.65 12.17
CA LEU A 120 2.00 -18.18 13.41
C LEU A 120 1.04 -19.34 13.18
N LEU A 121 0.12 -19.19 12.21
CA LEU A 121 -0.82 -20.27 11.85
C LEU A 121 -0.08 -21.49 11.32
N VAL A 122 0.89 -21.31 10.43
CA VAL A 122 1.70 -22.38 9.85
C VAL A 122 2.48 -23.12 10.93
N THR A 123 3.21 -22.40 11.80
CA THR A 123 4.00 -23.02 12.87
C THR A 123 3.11 -23.76 13.88
N GLY A 124 1.96 -23.20 14.23
CA GLY A 124 0.99 -23.85 15.11
C GLY A 124 0.35 -25.08 14.49
N LEU A 125 0.00 -25.02 13.20
CA LEU A 125 -0.54 -26.19 12.47
C LEU A 125 0.51 -27.27 12.25
N ILE A 126 1.78 -26.92 12.04
CA ILE A 126 2.90 -27.88 12.02
C ILE A 126 2.98 -28.59 13.38
N ALA A 127 2.97 -27.85 14.49
CA ALA A 127 3.01 -28.45 15.83
C ALA A 127 1.83 -29.41 16.08
N LEU A 128 0.62 -29.05 15.61
CA LEU A 128 -0.56 -29.93 15.67
C LEU A 128 -0.45 -31.18 14.78
N ASN A 129 0.29 -31.12 13.69
CA ASN A 129 0.54 -32.28 12.81
C ASN A 129 1.60 -33.20 13.41
N VAL A 130 2.69 -32.65 13.98
CA VAL A 130 3.81 -33.43 14.55
C VAL A 130 3.44 -34.07 15.89
N ASP A 131 2.77 -33.34 16.78
CA ASP A 131 2.33 -33.83 18.09
C ASP A 131 0.83 -33.51 18.35
N PRO A 132 -0.08 -34.31 17.84
CA PRO A 132 -1.53 -34.09 17.95
C PRO A 132 -2.09 -34.14 19.38
N LYS A 133 -1.36 -34.78 20.31
CA LYS A 133 -1.82 -34.96 21.70
C LYS A 133 -1.18 -33.99 22.69
N GLY A 134 -0.06 -33.40 22.35
CA GLY A 134 0.68 -32.47 23.22
C GLY A 134 0.22 -31.01 23.14
N GLN A 135 -0.46 -30.64 22.06
CA GLN A 135 -0.91 -29.25 21.85
C GLN A 135 -2.35 -29.06 22.29
N THR A 136 -2.57 -28.14 23.22
CA THR A 136 -3.91 -27.68 23.62
C THR A 136 -4.24 -26.37 22.91
N VAL A 137 -5.52 -26.09 22.67
CA VAL A 137 -5.99 -24.81 22.12
C VAL A 137 -5.47 -23.62 22.96
N LEU A 138 -5.42 -23.80 24.29
CA LEU A 138 -4.90 -22.77 25.20
C LEU A 138 -3.39 -22.56 25.04
N GLY A 139 -2.62 -23.65 24.82
CA GLY A 139 -1.19 -23.56 24.51
C GLY A 139 -0.93 -22.83 23.19
N PHE A 140 -1.71 -23.12 22.16
CA PHE A 140 -1.63 -22.41 20.88
C PHE A 140 -1.95 -20.92 21.02
N LEU A 141 -3.04 -20.56 21.73
CA LEU A 141 -3.35 -19.15 22.01
C LEU A 141 -2.27 -18.48 22.85
N GLY A 142 -1.66 -19.19 23.79
CA GLY A 142 -0.49 -18.69 24.55
C GLY A 142 0.69 -18.36 23.67
N LEU A 143 1.02 -19.24 22.72
CA LEU A 143 2.09 -18.98 21.72
C LEU A 143 1.78 -17.78 20.84
N LEU A 144 0.52 -17.61 20.40
CA LEU A 144 0.08 -16.43 19.64
C LEU A 144 0.31 -15.15 20.43
N VAL A 145 -0.17 -15.10 21.68
CA VAL A 145 -0.02 -13.93 22.55
C VAL A 145 1.45 -13.63 22.83
N GLN A 146 2.27 -14.66 23.07
CA GLN A 146 3.71 -14.53 23.30
C GLN A 146 4.41 -13.93 22.07
N GLN A 147 4.20 -14.54 20.89
CA GLN A 147 4.90 -14.12 19.68
C GLN A 147 4.49 -12.71 19.24
N LEU A 148 3.19 -12.41 19.25
CA LEU A 148 2.70 -11.07 18.93
C LEU A 148 3.10 -10.05 19.99
N GLY A 149 3.02 -10.41 21.29
CA GLY A 149 3.37 -9.52 22.40
C GLY A 149 4.84 -9.13 22.39
N PHE A 150 5.76 -10.11 22.32
CA PHE A 150 7.19 -9.81 22.24
C PHE A 150 7.58 -9.12 20.93
N GLY A 151 6.98 -9.53 19.80
CA GLY A 151 7.20 -8.88 18.51
C GLY A 151 6.82 -7.40 18.54
N LEU A 152 5.64 -7.07 19.09
CA LEU A 152 5.17 -5.70 19.27
C LEU A 152 6.09 -4.90 20.21
N LEU A 153 6.37 -5.44 21.40
CA LEU A 153 7.16 -4.74 22.43
C LEU A 153 8.58 -4.46 21.96
N ILE A 154 9.27 -5.48 21.43
CA ILE A 154 10.66 -5.34 20.98
C ILE A 154 10.72 -4.46 19.73
N GLY A 155 9.79 -4.61 18.79
CA GLY A 155 9.74 -3.79 17.58
C GLY A 155 9.54 -2.31 17.88
N LEU A 156 8.60 -1.96 18.75
CA LEU A 156 8.37 -0.57 19.17
C LEU A 156 9.58 0.00 19.93
N LEU A 157 10.15 -0.78 20.87
CA LEU A 157 11.30 -0.35 21.65
C LEU A 157 12.52 -0.14 20.76
N ALA A 158 12.84 -1.11 19.91
CA ALA A 158 13.97 -1.03 18.98
C ALA A 158 13.82 0.13 17.99
N GLY A 159 12.63 0.29 17.39
CA GLY A 159 12.32 1.41 16.52
C GLY A 159 12.50 2.76 17.20
N TYR A 160 12.00 2.89 18.44
CA TYR A 160 12.18 4.12 19.24
C TYR A 160 13.65 4.40 19.56
N LEU A 161 14.41 3.38 20.01
CA LEU A 161 15.83 3.55 20.31
C LEU A 161 16.64 3.91 19.07
N LEU A 162 16.40 3.23 17.95
CA LEU A 162 17.07 3.51 16.68
C LEU A 162 16.72 4.89 16.15
N SER A 163 15.47 5.31 16.23
CA SER A 163 15.05 6.66 15.80
C SER A 163 15.70 7.78 16.60
N LYS A 164 16.05 7.52 17.86
CA LYS A 164 16.80 8.44 18.74
C LYS A 164 18.32 8.40 18.51
N LEU A 165 18.84 7.25 18.10
CA LEU A 165 20.27 7.04 17.87
C LEU A 165 20.72 7.60 16.51
N LEU A 166 19.94 7.35 15.44
CA LEU A 166 20.27 7.71 14.07
C LEU A 166 20.66 9.19 13.89
N PRO A 167 19.96 10.19 14.49
CA PRO A 167 20.33 11.60 14.35
C PRO A 167 21.65 11.97 15.04
N LYS A 168 22.11 11.14 16.02
CA LYS A 168 23.32 11.41 16.78
C LYS A 168 24.59 10.85 16.12
N VAL A 169 24.43 9.95 15.17
CA VAL A 169 25.54 9.31 14.45
C VAL A 169 25.75 10.04 13.13
N THR A 170 27.00 10.46 12.87
CA THR A 170 27.38 11.10 11.60
C THR A 170 28.06 10.10 10.69
N LEU A 171 27.34 9.61 9.69
CA LEU A 171 27.81 8.64 8.70
C LEU A 171 27.69 9.21 7.28
N ALA A 172 28.44 8.63 6.34
CA ALA A 172 28.18 8.84 4.92
C ALA A 172 26.76 8.36 4.55
N ALA A 173 26.10 9.04 3.61
CA ALA A 173 24.67 8.83 3.32
C ALA A 173 24.29 7.36 3.06
N GLY A 174 25.12 6.61 2.31
CA GLY A 174 24.88 5.18 2.04
C GLY A 174 25.02 4.27 3.26
N MET A 175 25.81 4.66 4.26
CA MET A 175 26.04 3.83 5.45
C MET A 175 24.85 3.81 6.40
N TYR A 176 23.96 4.81 6.36
CA TYR A 176 22.72 4.79 7.15
C TYR A 176 21.80 3.64 6.75
N ALA A 177 21.70 3.33 5.45
CA ALA A 177 20.88 2.20 4.98
C ALA A 177 21.44 0.87 5.48
N ILE A 178 22.77 0.69 5.44
CA ILE A 178 23.44 -0.51 5.94
C ILE A 178 23.26 -0.64 7.46
N LEU A 179 23.38 0.46 8.20
CA LEU A 179 23.15 0.47 9.65
C LEU A 179 21.71 0.05 9.99
N ILE A 180 20.70 0.61 9.27
CA ILE A 180 19.30 0.29 9.48
C ILE A 180 19.01 -1.17 9.13
N LEU A 181 19.56 -1.67 8.02
CA LEU A 181 19.42 -3.06 7.62
C LEU A 181 20.04 -4.00 8.66
N SER A 182 21.28 -3.73 9.09
CA SER A 182 21.97 -4.55 10.09
C SER A 182 21.26 -4.54 11.44
N ALA A 183 20.77 -3.35 11.86
CA ALA A 183 19.97 -3.22 13.09
C ALA A 183 18.61 -3.96 12.96
N GLY A 184 17.96 -3.88 11.81
CA GLY A 184 16.74 -4.62 11.54
C GLY A 184 16.93 -6.13 11.63
N LEU A 185 17.97 -6.67 11.00
CA LEU A 185 18.32 -8.09 11.10
C LEU A 185 18.68 -8.51 12.54
N ALA A 186 19.37 -7.64 13.30
CA ALA A 186 19.64 -7.89 14.71
C ALA A 186 18.37 -7.92 15.55
N VAL A 187 17.44 -6.99 15.31
CA VAL A 187 16.10 -6.98 15.95
C VAL A 187 15.32 -8.24 15.61
N PHE A 188 15.34 -8.66 14.35
CA PHE A 188 14.73 -9.92 13.90
C PHE A 188 15.26 -11.12 14.69
N ALA A 189 16.60 -11.29 14.71
CA ALA A 189 17.25 -12.40 15.39
C ALA A 189 16.99 -12.37 16.91
N ALA A 190 17.16 -11.21 17.55
CA ALA A 190 16.94 -11.05 18.99
C ALA A 190 15.49 -11.35 19.40
N THR A 191 14.51 -10.92 18.58
CA THR A 191 13.09 -11.19 18.86
C THR A 191 12.77 -12.68 18.75
N ASN A 192 13.29 -13.36 17.71
CA ASN A 192 13.09 -14.79 17.55
C ASN A 192 13.72 -15.59 18.70
N LEU A 193 14.91 -15.17 19.22
CA LEU A 193 15.56 -15.83 20.34
C LEU A 193 14.73 -15.83 21.63
N VAL A 194 13.92 -14.79 21.86
CA VAL A 194 13.02 -14.71 23.03
C VAL A 194 11.63 -15.29 22.77
N GLY A 195 11.44 -15.92 21.60
CA GLY A 195 10.15 -16.53 21.21
C GLY A 195 9.10 -15.51 20.76
N GLY A 196 9.52 -14.33 20.30
CA GLY A 196 8.65 -13.33 19.68
C GLY A 196 8.66 -13.42 18.15
N SER A 197 7.70 -12.77 17.49
CA SER A 197 7.69 -12.65 16.03
C SER A 197 8.70 -11.60 15.55
N GLY A 198 9.87 -12.06 15.04
CA GLY A 198 10.91 -11.20 14.51
C GLY A 198 10.44 -10.38 13.31
N PHE A 199 9.57 -10.94 12.47
CA PHE A 199 9.01 -10.25 11.31
C PHE A 199 8.13 -9.06 11.72
N LEU A 200 7.26 -9.24 12.73
CA LEU A 200 6.46 -8.15 13.28
C LEU A 200 7.35 -7.06 13.90
N ALA A 201 8.38 -7.48 14.64
CA ALA A 201 9.32 -6.54 15.28
C ALA A 201 10.05 -5.67 14.26
N VAL A 202 10.56 -6.27 13.19
CA VAL A 202 11.28 -5.55 12.12
C VAL A 202 10.36 -4.59 11.38
N TYR A 203 9.15 -5.02 11.04
CA TYR A 203 8.16 -4.16 10.38
C TYR A 203 7.83 -2.93 11.23
N LEU A 204 7.52 -3.13 12.52
CA LEU A 204 7.19 -2.03 13.44
C LEU A 204 8.38 -1.10 13.69
N ALA A 205 9.59 -1.66 13.81
CA ALA A 205 10.81 -0.86 13.92
C ALA A 205 10.99 0.01 12.66
N GLY A 206 10.80 -0.56 11.48
CA GLY A 206 10.80 0.15 10.21
C GLY A 206 9.79 1.30 10.19
N VAL A 207 8.54 1.06 10.59
CA VAL A 207 7.49 2.09 10.67
C VAL A 207 7.92 3.27 11.54
N ILE A 208 8.47 3.01 12.72
CA ILE A 208 8.90 4.08 13.62
C ILE A 208 10.07 4.87 13.04
N ILE A 209 11.08 4.17 12.48
CA ILE A 209 12.25 4.81 11.88
C ILE A 209 11.83 5.66 10.67
N GLY A 210 11.01 5.13 9.78
CA GLY A 210 10.56 5.80 8.55
C GLY A 210 9.76 7.08 8.79
N ASN A 211 8.95 7.12 9.85
CA ASN A 211 8.16 8.30 10.21
C ASN A 211 8.96 9.35 11.02
N ASN A 212 10.11 9.00 11.57
CA ASN A 212 11.03 9.94 12.18
C ASN A 212 12.03 10.45 11.12
N LYS A 213 11.64 11.50 10.37
CA LYS A 213 12.45 12.06 9.28
C LYS A 213 13.85 12.45 9.76
N VAL A 214 14.86 11.71 9.33
CA VAL A 214 16.29 11.97 9.56
C VAL A 214 16.91 12.59 8.31
N ARG A 215 18.03 13.28 8.44
CA ARG A 215 18.74 13.99 7.34
C ARG A 215 18.93 13.18 6.05
N SER A 216 18.99 11.85 6.13
CA SER A 216 19.22 10.97 4.99
C SER A 216 18.03 10.07 4.63
N THR A 217 16.81 10.36 5.12
CA THR A 217 15.66 9.45 4.97
C THR A 217 15.37 9.07 3.52
N GLU A 218 15.35 10.03 2.58
CA GLU A 218 15.10 9.71 1.17
C GLU A 218 16.20 8.85 0.54
N HIS A 219 17.46 9.11 0.90
CA HIS A 219 18.57 8.28 0.43
C HIS A 219 18.49 6.86 0.99
N VAL A 220 18.18 6.74 2.28
CA VAL A 220 17.94 5.44 2.93
C VAL A 220 16.82 4.69 2.24
N LEU A 221 15.67 5.32 1.98
CA LEU A 221 14.53 4.67 1.32
C LEU A 221 14.87 4.17 -0.09
N ARG A 222 15.67 4.92 -0.88
CA ARG A 222 16.12 4.47 -2.20
C ARG A 222 17.05 3.27 -2.13
N VAL A 223 17.99 3.27 -1.19
CA VAL A 223 18.92 2.15 -1.02
C VAL A 223 18.20 0.93 -0.47
N MET A 224 17.29 1.10 0.49
CA MET A 224 16.49 0.01 1.04
C MET A 224 15.56 -0.61 0.00
N ASP A 225 14.99 0.19 -0.92
CA ASP A 225 14.25 -0.30 -2.08
C ASP A 225 15.10 -1.26 -2.92
N SER A 226 16.34 -0.89 -3.20
CA SER A 226 17.26 -1.75 -3.96
C SER A 226 17.57 -3.05 -3.23
N PHE A 227 17.74 -3.02 -1.91
CA PHE A 227 17.93 -4.22 -1.09
C PHE A 227 16.68 -5.09 -1.05
N ALA A 228 15.50 -4.50 -0.95
CA ALA A 228 14.23 -5.24 -0.97
C ALA A 228 14.02 -5.94 -2.32
N TRP A 229 14.26 -5.26 -3.45
CA TRP A 229 14.23 -5.86 -4.79
C TRP A 229 15.24 -6.98 -4.96
N LEU A 230 16.49 -6.77 -4.52
CA LEU A 230 17.52 -7.82 -4.55
C LEU A 230 17.11 -9.02 -3.70
N SER A 231 16.60 -8.78 -2.50
CA SER A 231 16.12 -9.82 -1.58
C SER A 231 14.98 -10.61 -2.21
N GLN A 232 14.03 -9.94 -2.87
CA GLN A 232 12.93 -10.59 -3.56
C GLN A 232 13.41 -11.42 -4.75
N ALA A 233 14.36 -10.91 -5.55
CA ALA A 233 14.94 -11.65 -6.65
C ALA A 233 15.69 -12.90 -6.17
N VAL A 234 16.55 -12.76 -5.15
CA VAL A 234 17.29 -13.89 -4.53
C VAL A 234 16.33 -14.93 -3.99
N LEU A 235 15.27 -14.50 -3.32
CA LEU A 235 14.24 -15.37 -2.77
C LEU A 235 13.58 -16.20 -3.88
N PHE A 236 13.11 -15.57 -4.96
CA PHE A 236 12.48 -16.30 -6.07
C PHE A 236 13.46 -17.26 -6.76
N VAL A 237 14.73 -16.88 -6.92
CA VAL A 237 15.75 -17.77 -7.48
C VAL A 237 15.97 -18.98 -6.59
N VAL A 238 16.20 -18.78 -5.29
CA VAL A 238 16.43 -19.88 -4.34
C VAL A 238 15.22 -20.82 -4.27
N LEU A 239 14.02 -20.26 -4.20
CA LEU A 239 12.78 -21.04 -4.17
C LEU A 239 12.54 -21.78 -5.49
N GLY A 240 12.86 -21.14 -6.63
CA GLY A 240 12.78 -21.78 -7.95
C GLY A 240 13.76 -22.94 -8.12
N LEU A 241 14.94 -22.88 -7.48
CA LEU A 241 15.93 -23.96 -7.50
C LEU A 241 15.52 -25.18 -6.64
N LEU A 242 14.66 -24.99 -5.64
CA LEU A 242 14.11 -26.08 -4.83
C LEU A 242 13.00 -26.88 -5.55
N VAL A 243 12.38 -26.28 -6.56
CA VAL A 243 11.23 -26.86 -7.25
C VAL A 243 11.67 -27.80 -8.35
N THR A 244 11.05 -28.99 -8.38
CA THR A 244 11.18 -29.91 -9.50
C THR A 244 10.00 -29.69 -10.45
N PRO A 245 10.22 -29.14 -11.67
CA PRO A 245 9.13 -28.76 -12.57
C PRO A 245 8.18 -29.91 -12.93
N THR A 246 8.70 -31.12 -13.04
CA THR A 246 7.88 -32.34 -13.33
C THR A 246 6.88 -32.61 -12.21
N ASN A 247 7.25 -32.41 -10.93
CA ASN A 247 6.35 -32.62 -9.81
C ASN A 247 5.23 -31.57 -9.81
N VAL A 248 5.56 -30.30 -10.01
CA VAL A 248 4.57 -29.22 -10.13
C VAL A 248 3.60 -29.47 -11.29
N LEU A 249 4.10 -29.96 -12.43
CA LEU A 249 3.27 -30.32 -13.58
C LEU A 249 2.36 -31.52 -13.28
N ASN A 250 2.75 -32.45 -12.40
CA ASN A 250 1.88 -33.56 -12.00
C ASN A 250 0.73 -33.13 -11.11
N VAL A 251 0.87 -32.04 -10.36
CA VAL A 251 -0.13 -31.51 -9.41
C VAL A 251 -0.80 -30.21 -9.87
N TRP A 252 -0.58 -29.79 -11.12
CA TRP A 252 -1.05 -28.50 -11.65
C TRP A 252 -2.56 -28.30 -11.49
N TYR A 253 -3.35 -29.33 -11.66
CA TYR A 253 -4.81 -29.27 -11.57
C TYR A 253 -5.29 -28.97 -10.14
N TYR A 254 -4.57 -29.45 -9.12
CA TYR A 254 -4.83 -29.08 -7.72
C TYR A 254 -4.49 -27.61 -7.49
N SER A 255 -3.33 -27.14 -7.99
CA SER A 255 -2.93 -25.73 -7.88
C SER A 255 -3.95 -24.81 -8.55
N VAL A 256 -4.48 -25.16 -9.74
CA VAL A 256 -5.54 -24.41 -10.41
C VAL A 256 -6.83 -24.40 -9.59
N ALA A 257 -7.30 -25.56 -9.12
CA ALA A 257 -8.54 -25.65 -8.36
C ALA A 257 -8.46 -24.83 -7.07
N ILE A 258 -7.35 -24.92 -6.34
CA ILE A 258 -7.10 -24.18 -5.10
C ILE A 258 -7.03 -22.66 -5.40
N THR A 259 -6.31 -22.25 -6.46
CA THR A 259 -6.20 -20.84 -6.85
C THR A 259 -7.57 -20.25 -7.21
N VAL A 260 -8.34 -20.95 -8.04
CA VAL A 260 -9.68 -20.49 -8.46
C VAL A 260 -10.61 -20.40 -7.25
N PHE A 261 -10.67 -21.43 -6.40
CA PHE A 261 -11.51 -21.40 -5.21
C PHE A 261 -11.09 -20.30 -4.24
N MET A 262 -9.79 -20.10 -4.06
CA MET A 262 -9.24 -19.04 -3.22
C MET A 262 -9.65 -17.65 -3.71
N ILE A 263 -9.48 -17.36 -5.02
CA ILE A 263 -9.76 -16.03 -5.60
C ILE A 263 -11.26 -15.74 -5.60
N PHE A 264 -12.10 -16.70 -5.98
CA PHE A 264 -13.53 -16.45 -6.22
C PHE A 264 -14.45 -16.80 -5.03
N VAL A 265 -13.98 -17.59 -4.06
CA VAL A 265 -14.80 -17.99 -2.92
C VAL A 265 -14.18 -17.60 -1.59
N ALA A 266 -13.01 -18.14 -1.25
CA ALA A 266 -12.45 -17.98 0.10
C ALA A 266 -12.09 -16.51 0.39
N ARG A 267 -11.37 -15.85 -0.49
CA ARG A 267 -10.94 -14.46 -0.31
C ARG A 267 -12.10 -13.46 -0.31
N PRO A 268 -13.08 -13.49 -1.24
CA PRO A 268 -14.23 -12.59 -1.19
C PRO A 268 -15.04 -12.69 0.09
N ILE A 269 -15.31 -13.91 0.58
CA ILE A 269 -16.05 -14.12 1.84
C ILE A 269 -15.26 -13.57 3.02
N ALA A 270 -13.96 -13.86 3.08
CA ALA A 270 -13.08 -13.40 4.14
C ALA A 270 -12.98 -11.88 4.17
N VAL A 271 -12.76 -11.23 3.00
CA VAL A 271 -12.68 -9.78 2.88
C VAL A 271 -14.01 -9.12 3.23
N TYR A 272 -15.12 -9.62 2.67
CA TYR A 272 -16.44 -9.07 2.96
C TYR A 272 -16.74 -9.08 4.46
N SER A 273 -16.51 -10.22 5.13
CA SER A 273 -16.74 -10.34 6.58
C SER A 273 -15.81 -9.46 7.42
N SER A 274 -14.61 -9.16 6.91
CA SER A 274 -13.60 -8.37 7.62
C SER A 274 -13.82 -6.87 7.51
N VAL A 275 -14.10 -6.34 6.30
CA VAL A 275 -14.09 -4.89 6.07
C VAL A 275 -15.48 -4.26 5.95
N LYS A 276 -16.54 -5.06 5.71
CA LYS A 276 -17.93 -4.53 5.66
C LYS A 276 -18.37 -3.82 6.94
N PRO A 277 -17.98 -4.27 8.16
CA PRO A 277 -18.30 -3.56 9.41
C PRO A 277 -17.70 -2.15 9.47
N PHE A 278 -16.63 -1.87 8.71
CA PHE A 278 -15.98 -0.58 8.61
C PHE A 278 -16.54 0.28 7.46
N LYS A 279 -17.71 -0.11 6.91
CA LYS A 279 -18.48 0.65 5.91
C LYS A 279 -17.76 0.85 4.57
N PHE A 280 -16.91 -0.10 4.19
CA PHE A 280 -16.33 -0.13 2.85
C PHE A 280 -17.43 -0.33 1.80
N ASN A 281 -17.29 0.34 0.67
CA ASN A 281 -18.18 0.19 -0.48
C ASN A 281 -17.95 -1.20 -1.13
N ASP A 282 -19.00 -1.77 -1.72
CA ASP A 282 -18.91 -3.09 -2.37
C ASP A 282 -17.88 -3.10 -3.51
N ARG A 283 -17.62 -1.97 -4.16
CA ARG A 283 -16.56 -1.81 -5.17
C ARG A 283 -15.16 -1.91 -4.55
N GLU A 284 -14.93 -1.25 -3.41
CA GLU A 284 -13.68 -1.34 -2.66
C GLU A 284 -13.45 -2.76 -2.15
N ILE A 285 -14.50 -3.40 -1.61
CA ILE A 285 -14.47 -4.81 -1.15
C ILE A 285 -14.11 -5.74 -2.30
N GLY A 286 -14.74 -5.57 -3.47
CA GLY A 286 -14.44 -6.35 -4.67
C GLY A 286 -12.99 -6.23 -5.11
N PHE A 287 -12.45 -5.00 -5.12
CA PHE A 287 -11.05 -4.76 -5.46
C PHE A 287 -10.08 -5.37 -4.44
N ILE A 288 -10.29 -5.16 -3.13
CA ILE A 288 -9.46 -5.74 -2.05
C ILE A 288 -9.50 -7.28 -2.13
N SER A 289 -10.66 -7.86 -2.47
CA SER A 289 -10.79 -9.31 -2.66
C SER A 289 -9.95 -9.80 -3.84
N TRP A 290 -9.94 -9.07 -4.95
CA TRP A 290 -9.18 -9.43 -6.14
C TRP A 290 -7.65 -9.29 -5.93
N VAL A 291 -7.22 -8.25 -5.23
CA VAL A 291 -5.80 -7.88 -5.07
C VAL A 291 -5.05 -8.77 -4.05
N GLY A 292 -5.63 -9.88 -3.63
CA GLY A 292 -4.95 -10.86 -2.77
C GLY A 292 -3.82 -11.62 -3.47
N LEU A 293 -2.87 -10.92 -4.10
CA LEU A 293 -1.72 -11.50 -4.80
C LEU A 293 -0.84 -12.30 -3.83
N ARG A 294 -0.41 -13.49 -4.26
CA ARG A 294 0.50 -14.33 -3.46
C ARG A 294 1.93 -14.12 -3.95
N GLY A 295 2.80 -13.70 -3.05
CA GLY A 295 4.22 -13.48 -3.34
C GLY A 295 5.10 -14.66 -2.94
N ALA A 296 6.33 -14.36 -2.55
CA ALA A 296 7.31 -15.37 -2.16
C ALA A 296 7.11 -15.93 -0.74
N VAL A 297 6.37 -15.24 0.13
CA VAL A 297 6.10 -15.66 1.51
C VAL A 297 5.46 -17.04 1.58
N PRO A 298 4.38 -17.35 0.84
CA PRO A 298 3.80 -18.71 0.81
C PRO A 298 4.80 -19.81 0.50
N ILE A 299 5.70 -19.60 -0.47
CA ILE A 299 6.69 -20.64 -0.83
C ILE A 299 7.72 -20.81 0.29
N THR A 300 8.13 -19.72 0.93
CA THR A 300 9.02 -19.79 2.10
C THR A 300 8.36 -20.51 3.27
N LEU A 301 7.06 -20.30 3.50
CA LEU A 301 6.29 -21.00 4.52
C LEU A 301 6.11 -22.48 4.19
N ALA A 302 6.02 -22.84 2.91
CA ALA A 302 5.91 -24.22 2.46
C ALA A 302 7.18 -25.05 2.72
N ILE A 303 8.34 -24.40 2.96
CA ILE A 303 9.57 -25.10 3.36
C ILE A 303 9.47 -25.61 4.81
N LEU A 304 8.76 -24.91 5.69
CA LEU A 304 8.69 -25.26 7.11
C LEU A 304 8.12 -26.66 7.39
N PRO A 305 7.01 -27.09 6.77
CA PRO A 305 6.52 -28.47 6.88
C PRO A 305 7.53 -29.50 6.37
N VAL A 306 8.30 -29.18 5.30
CA VAL A 306 9.33 -30.08 4.76
C VAL A 306 10.45 -30.29 5.78
N ILE A 307 10.91 -29.21 6.42
CA ILE A 307 11.94 -29.28 7.48
C ILE A 307 11.41 -30.03 8.72
N ALA A 308 10.11 -29.82 9.05
CA ALA A 308 9.46 -30.47 10.17
C ALA A 308 9.03 -31.93 9.90
N LEU A 309 9.29 -32.45 8.71
CA LEU A 309 8.94 -33.82 8.28
C LEU A 309 7.43 -34.12 8.43
N VAL A 310 6.59 -33.15 8.15
CA VAL A 310 5.13 -33.33 8.12
C VAL A 310 4.78 -34.27 6.95
N GLU A 311 3.77 -35.11 7.13
CA GLU A 311 3.25 -35.96 6.07
C GLU A 311 2.78 -35.12 4.87
N ASP A 312 3.04 -35.59 3.65
CA ASP A 312 2.73 -34.87 2.39
C ASP A 312 3.37 -33.48 2.21
N ALA A 313 4.38 -33.10 3.01
CA ALA A 313 4.98 -31.77 2.96
C ALA A 313 5.52 -31.38 1.57
N PHE A 314 6.08 -32.33 0.81
CA PHE A 314 6.56 -32.07 -0.56
C PHE A 314 5.39 -31.79 -1.52
N LEU A 315 4.27 -32.50 -1.37
CA LEU A 315 3.05 -32.23 -2.13
C LEU A 315 2.53 -30.81 -1.85
N LEU A 316 2.49 -30.42 -0.57
CA LEU A 316 2.09 -29.07 -0.17
C LEU A 316 3.03 -28.01 -0.75
N PHE A 317 4.34 -28.27 -0.78
CA PHE A 317 5.34 -27.36 -1.37
C PHE A 317 5.11 -27.15 -2.88
N ASP A 318 4.94 -28.24 -3.64
CA ASP A 318 4.73 -28.19 -5.08
C ASP A 318 3.41 -27.49 -5.44
N ILE A 319 2.33 -27.77 -4.70
CA ILE A 319 1.04 -27.09 -4.89
C ILE A 319 1.14 -25.61 -4.53
N ALA A 320 1.79 -25.24 -3.41
CA ALA A 320 1.96 -23.86 -3.01
C ALA A 320 2.73 -23.05 -4.06
N PHE A 321 3.79 -23.62 -4.62
CA PHE A 321 4.53 -23.01 -5.72
C PHE A 321 3.62 -22.78 -6.94
N GLY A 322 2.84 -23.80 -7.33
CA GLY A 322 1.88 -23.67 -8.43
C GLY A 322 0.83 -22.58 -8.20
N VAL A 323 0.29 -22.50 -6.98
CA VAL A 323 -0.68 -21.45 -6.58
C VAL A 323 -0.05 -20.06 -6.70
N VAL A 324 1.19 -19.87 -6.23
CA VAL A 324 1.89 -18.57 -6.32
C VAL A 324 2.10 -18.16 -7.77
N VAL A 325 2.61 -19.06 -8.62
CA VAL A 325 2.82 -18.79 -10.04
C VAL A 325 1.51 -18.42 -10.73
N LEU A 326 0.44 -19.16 -10.50
CA LEU A 326 -0.89 -18.88 -11.06
C LEU A 326 -1.43 -17.52 -10.56
N SER A 327 -1.28 -17.22 -9.27
CA SER A 327 -1.70 -15.94 -8.70
C SER A 327 -0.94 -14.77 -9.34
N LEU A 328 0.38 -14.88 -9.49
CA LEU A 328 1.20 -13.85 -10.14
C LEU A 328 0.78 -13.60 -11.59
N ILE A 329 0.50 -14.67 -12.34
CA ILE A 329 0.07 -14.57 -13.74
C ILE A 329 -1.36 -14.00 -13.83
N LEU A 330 -2.32 -14.59 -13.13
CA LEU A 330 -3.73 -14.23 -13.26
C LEU A 330 -4.05 -12.89 -12.60
N GLN A 331 -3.71 -12.75 -11.32
CA GLN A 331 -4.01 -11.53 -10.57
C GLN A 331 -3.04 -10.40 -10.93
N GLY A 332 -1.72 -10.69 -10.96
CA GLY A 332 -0.70 -9.66 -11.24
C GLY A 332 -0.92 -8.92 -12.56
N SER A 333 -1.22 -9.64 -13.65
CA SER A 333 -1.46 -9.03 -14.97
C SER A 333 -2.76 -8.21 -15.04
N THR A 334 -3.73 -8.49 -14.18
CA THR A 334 -5.08 -7.89 -14.24
C THR A 334 -5.32 -6.78 -13.21
N ILE A 335 -4.41 -6.54 -12.25
CA ILE A 335 -4.58 -5.53 -11.19
C ILE A 335 -4.94 -4.14 -11.73
N PRO A 336 -4.22 -3.55 -12.73
CA PRO A 336 -4.57 -2.22 -13.22
C PRO A 336 -5.95 -2.18 -13.89
N MET A 337 -6.32 -3.24 -14.60
CA MET A 337 -7.64 -3.37 -15.23
C MET A 337 -8.75 -3.45 -14.17
N MET A 338 -8.55 -4.22 -13.11
CA MET A 338 -9.50 -4.36 -12.03
C MET A 338 -9.65 -3.07 -11.20
N ALA A 339 -8.58 -2.29 -11.02
CA ALA A 339 -8.69 -0.97 -10.38
C ALA A 339 -9.63 -0.03 -11.15
N ASN A 340 -9.60 -0.08 -12.48
CA ASN A 340 -10.52 0.67 -13.33
C ASN A 340 -11.95 0.09 -13.27
N LEU A 341 -12.10 -1.23 -13.36
CA LEU A 341 -13.40 -1.91 -13.35
C LEU A 341 -14.18 -1.66 -12.05
N PHE A 342 -13.50 -1.74 -10.91
CA PHE A 342 -14.12 -1.45 -9.61
C PHE A 342 -14.21 0.05 -9.29
N GLY A 343 -13.64 0.92 -10.13
CA GLY A 343 -13.70 2.38 -9.94
C GLY A 343 -13.01 2.86 -8.66
N VAL A 344 -11.95 2.18 -8.23
CA VAL A 344 -11.14 2.57 -7.06
C VAL A 344 -9.92 3.42 -7.45
N ARG A 345 -9.73 3.64 -8.76
CA ARG A 345 -8.72 4.53 -9.30
C ARG A 345 -9.10 5.97 -9.05
N ILE A 346 -8.15 6.76 -8.56
CA ILE A 346 -8.24 8.21 -8.46
C ILE A 346 -7.37 8.82 -9.56
N PRO A 347 -7.83 9.88 -10.26
CA PRO A 347 -6.98 10.62 -11.15
C PRO A 347 -5.76 11.14 -10.38
N SER A 348 -4.56 10.79 -10.83
CA SER A 348 -3.35 11.30 -10.20
C SER A 348 -3.17 12.77 -10.59
N ASN A 349 -3.09 13.66 -9.61
CA ASN A 349 -2.49 14.97 -9.86
C ASN A 349 -1.09 14.70 -10.39
N LYS A 350 -0.73 15.30 -11.53
CA LYS A 350 0.63 15.15 -12.04
C LYS A 350 1.60 15.65 -10.99
N GLU A 351 2.54 14.78 -10.65
CA GLU A 351 3.61 15.07 -9.72
C GLU A 351 4.83 15.61 -10.49
N PRO A 352 5.73 16.33 -9.84
CA PRO A 352 7.03 16.65 -10.43
C PRO A 352 7.72 15.37 -10.93
N LYS A 353 8.52 15.46 -11.97
CA LYS A 353 9.24 14.31 -12.55
C LYS A 353 10.19 13.70 -11.53
N GLU A 354 10.93 14.56 -10.84
CA GLU A 354 11.85 14.20 -9.76
C GLU A 354 11.84 15.25 -8.65
N GLN A 355 12.24 14.82 -7.45
CA GLN A 355 12.49 15.72 -6.33
C GLN A 355 13.82 15.38 -5.66
N HIS A 356 14.56 16.41 -5.27
CA HIS A 356 15.81 16.26 -4.53
C HIS A 356 15.85 17.19 -3.33
N GLU A 357 16.15 16.64 -2.15
CA GLU A 357 16.39 17.43 -0.96
C GLU A 357 17.87 17.84 -0.89
N VAL A 358 18.13 19.13 -0.90
CA VAL A 358 19.46 19.70 -0.73
C VAL A 358 19.56 20.32 0.68
N TRP A 359 20.43 19.77 1.49
CA TRP A 359 20.71 20.30 2.81
C TRP A 359 21.72 21.45 2.72
N VAL A 360 21.25 22.67 3.02
CA VAL A 360 22.10 23.88 3.01
C VAL A 360 22.85 24.04 4.34
N SER A 361 22.28 23.54 5.43
CA SER A 361 22.89 23.46 6.76
C SER A 361 22.26 22.31 7.55
N ASP A 362 22.77 22.03 8.77
CA ASP A 362 22.25 20.98 9.63
C ASP A 362 20.77 21.14 10.03
N ARG A 363 20.20 22.35 9.84
CA ARG A 363 18.82 22.70 10.20
C ARG A 363 18.00 23.24 9.04
N ALA A 364 18.60 23.47 7.88
CA ALA A 364 17.92 24.08 6.73
C ALA A 364 18.04 23.17 5.50
N LYS A 365 16.90 22.76 4.94
CA LYS A 365 16.82 22.02 3.70
C LYS A 365 16.00 22.77 2.66
N ILE A 366 16.41 22.64 1.41
CA ILE A 366 15.69 23.13 0.24
C ILE A 366 15.29 21.89 -0.59
N THR A 367 14.03 21.81 -0.99
CA THR A 367 13.59 20.77 -1.91
C THR A 367 13.55 21.33 -3.31
N LEU A 368 14.30 20.73 -4.21
CA LEU A 368 14.30 21.01 -5.64
C LEU A 368 13.34 20.03 -6.33
N TYR A 369 12.47 20.58 -7.17
CA TYR A 369 11.52 19.80 -7.97
C TYR A 369 11.81 20.00 -9.45
N GLU A 370 11.88 18.91 -10.19
CA GLU A 370 12.02 18.88 -11.63
C GLU A 370 10.67 18.82 -12.31
N PHE A 371 10.50 19.72 -13.31
CA PHE A 371 9.32 19.74 -14.17
C PHE A 371 9.77 19.67 -15.63
N GLU A 372 9.22 18.75 -16.38
CA GLU A 372 9.41 18.66 -17.83
C GLU A 372 8.28 19.39 -18.54
N VAL A 373 8.63 20.24 -19.50
CA VAL A 373 7.65 20.97 -20.34
C VAL A 373 7.11 20.03 -21.39
N ASN A 374 5.91 19.51 -21.16
CA ASN A 374 5.24 18.59 -22.07
C ASN A 374 4.55 19.35 -23.24
N GLU A 375 4.16 18.60 -24.27
CA GLU A 375 3.38 19.12 -25.38
C GLU A 375 2.02 19.66 -24.87
N GLY A 376 1.58 20.82 -25.37
CA GLY A 376 0.34 21.44 -24.90
C GLY A 376 0.42 22.13 -23.52
N ALA A 377 1.59 22.14 -22.88
CA ALA A 377 1.77 22.75 -21.56
C ALA A 377 1.54 24.26 -21.60
N PHE A 378 0.84 24.77 -20.58
CA PHE A 378 0.65 26.23 -20.41
C PHE A 378 1.97 26.99 -20.24
N ALA A 379 3.02 26.30 -19.81
CA ALA A 379 4.37 26.86 -19.64
C ALA A 379 5.06 27.24 -20.96
N ILE A 380 4.68 26.64 -22.10
CA ILE A 380 5.34 26.89 -23.41
C ILE A 380 5.23 28.37 -23.79
N GLY A 381 6.35 28.97 -24.25
CA GLY A 381 6.43 30.37 -24.66
C GLY A 381 6.43 31.37 -23.48
N ARG A 382 6.41 30.90 -22.23
CA ARG A 382 6.44 31.77 -21.05
C ARG A 382 7.81 31.79 -20.43
N HIS A 383 8.11 32.92 -19.78
CA HIS A 383 9.33 33.04 -19.01
C HIS A 383 9.28 32.20 -17.73
N PRO A 384 10.34 31.44 -17.37
CA PRO A 384 10.33 30.56 -16.20
C PRO A 384 9.98 31.27 -14.89
N GLN A 385 10.40 32.53 -14.71
CA GLN A 385 10.10 33.30 -13.50
C GLN A 385 8.63 33.74 -13.42
N THR A 386 7.94 33.96 -14.55
CA THR A 386 6.52 34.36 -14.55
C THR A 386 5.61 33.26 -14.02
N ILE A 387 6.02 32.00 -14.12
CA ILE A 387 5.29 30.86 -13.55
C ILE A 387 5.29 30.94 -12.02
N SER A 388 6.35 31.50 -11.42
CA SER A 388 6.49 31.66 -9.97
C SER A 388 5.73 32.86 -9.39
N THR A 389 5.41 33.89 -10.20
CA THR A 389 4.80 35.12 -9.69
C THR A 389 3.33 34.99 -9.25
N ASN A 390 2.60 34.02 -9.78
CA ASN A 390 1.22 33.73 -9.37
C ASN A 390 1.11 32.96 -8.04
N ILE A 391 2.25 32.54 -7.49
CA ILE A 391 2.35 31.81 -6.22
C ILE A 391 3.43 32.55 -5.44
N ASN A 392 3.09 33.30 -4.42
CA ASN A 392 3.96 34.09 -3.55
C ASN A 392 5.46 34.06 -3.90
N ALA A 393 5.99 35.05 -4.58
CA ALA A 393 7.33 35.07 -5.19
C ALA A 393 8.50 34.70 -4.24
N ASN A 394 8.26 34.78 -2.91
CA ASN A 394 9.24 34.42 -1.89
C ASN A 394 9.33 32.90 -1.60
N GLU A 395 8.37 32.11 -2.07
CA GLU A 395 8.31 30.67 -1.80
C GLU A 395 8.79 29.78 -2.97
N ILE A 396 9.02 30.39 -4.15
CA ILE A 396 9.40 29.65 -5.36
C ILE A 396 10.53 30.39 -6.07
N LYS A 397 11.63 29.70 -6.33
CA LYS A 397 12.76 30.25 -7.09
C LYS A 397 13.21 29.21 -8.13
N ILE A 398 13.46 29.71 -9.35
CA ILE A 398 14.11 28.88 -10.37
C ILE A 398 15.54 28.60 -9.93
N PHE A 399 15.94 27.34 -10.06
CA PHE A 399 17.27 26.86 -9.74
C PHE A 399 18.08 26.59 -11.02
N ALA A 400 17.49 25.90 -12.00
CA ALA A 400 18.14 25.55 -13.25
C ALA A 400 17.12 25.35 -14.38
N LEU A 401 17.56 25.60 -15.62
CA LEU A 401 16.86 25.25 -16.86
C LEU A 401 17.81 24.41 -17.72
N VAL A 402 17.38 23.22 -18.09
CA VAL A 402 18.15 22.30 -18.94
C VAL A 402 17.38 22.08 -20.24
N ARG A 403 18.02 22.32 -21.37
CA ARG A 403 17.48 22.11 -22.72
C ARG A 403 18.41 21.23 -23.53
N ARG A 404 17.90 20.11 -24.03
CA ARG A 404 18.69 19.14 -24.81
C ARG A 404 20.03 18.78 -24.14
N GLN A 405 19.99 18.51 -22.83
CA GLN A 405 21.14 18.18 -21.95
C GLN A 405 22.11 19.33 -21.64
N TYR A 406 21.87 20.56 -22.11
CA TYR A 406 22.70 21.73 -21.82
C TYR A 406 22.01 22.65 -20.81
N LEU A 407 22.80 23.18 -19.87
CA LEU A 407 22.32 24.21 -18.95
C LEU A 407 22.09 25.52 -19.71
N VAL A 408 20.90 26.06 -19.58
CA VAL A 408 20.51 27.35 -20.17
C VAL A 408 20.56 28.43 -19.12
N VAL A 409 21.31 29.50 -19.41
CA VAL A 409 21.30 30.71 -18.55
C VAL A 409 19.97 31.44 -18.75
N VAL A 410 19.22 31.58 -17.67
CA VAL A 410 17.92 32.28 -17.70
C VAL A 410 18.16 33.78 -17.72
N ASN A 411 17.73 34.45 -18.78
CA ASN A 411 17.75 35.88 -18.97
C ASN A 411 16.35 36.41 -19.31
N ASP A 412 16.13 37.71 -19.37
CA ASP A 412 14.82 38.35 -19.55
C ASP A 412 14.02 37.87 -20.79
N ASN A 413 14.71 37.35 -21.79
CA ASN A 413 14.11 36.83 -23.05
C ASN A 413 14.01 35.31 -23.08
N THR A 414 14.25 34.61 -21.99
CA THR A 414 14.21 33.17 -21.94
C THR A 414 12.78 32.65 -21.95
N GLU A 415 12.39 31.96 -23.00
CA GLU A 415 11.10 31.29 -23.11
C GLU A 415 11.27 29.79 -22.96
N LEU A 416 10.32 29.17 -22.26
CA LEU A 416 10.23 27.72 -22.10
C LEU A 416 9.78 27.07 -23.41
N LYS A 417 10.44 25.96 -23.77
CA LYS A 417 10.14 25.15 -24.95
C LYS A 417 9.78 23.72 -24.55
N ARG A 418 9.04 23.02 -25.40
CA ARG A 418 8.76 21.59 -25.24
C ARG A 418 10.07 20.83 -25.00
N GLY A 419 10.06 19.92 -24.02
CA GLY A 419 11.21 19.10 -23.64
C GLY A 419 12.24 19.84 -22.77
N ASP A 420 11.97 21.06 -22.33
CA ASP A 420 12.80 21.71 -21.32
C ASP A 420 12.58 21.08 -19.96
N HIS A 421 13.66 20.91 -19.20
CA HIS A 421 13.64 20.47 -17.80
C HIS A 421 13.91 21.66 -16.90
N VAL A 422 12.97 21.99 -16.05
CA VAL A 422 13.07 23.16 -15.17
C VAL A 422 13.09 22.73 -13.72
N TRP A 423 14.09 23.18 -13.00
CA TRP A 423 14.25 22.93 -11.58
C TRP A 423 13.83 24.15 -10.77
N TYR A 424 12.89 23.95 -9.86
CA TYR A 424 12.47 24.98 -8.91
C TYR A 424 12.76 24.57 -7.48
N ALA A 425 13.29 25.50 -6.70
CA ALA A 425 13.30 25.42 -5.25
C ALA A 425 11.95 25.92 -4.72
N LEU A 426 11.16 25.01 -4.12
CA LEU A 426 9.82 25.35 -3.63
C LEU A 426 9.39 24.46 -2.45
N ARG A 427 8.36 24.89 -1.73
CA ARG A 427 7.72 24.04 -0.72
C ARG A 427 6.77 23.04 -1.36
N GLY A 428 6.78 21.80 -0.88
CA GLY A 428 6.04 20.66 -1.45
C GLY A 428 4.54 20.92 -1.70
N LYS A 429 3.90 21.77 -0.88
CA LYS A 429 2.48 22.17 -1.06
C LYS A 429 2.18 22.84 -2.42
N HIS A 430 3.18 23.39 -3.11
CA HIS A 430 3.04 24.05 -4.41
C HIS A 430 3.47 23.18 -5.59
N ALA A 431 4.12 22.04 -5.34
CA ALA A 431 4.70 21.21 -6.38
C ALA A 431 3.66 20.67 -7.38
N SER A 432 2.55 20.15 -6.90
CA SER A 432 1.48 19.62 -7.75
C SER A 432 0.79 20.71 -8.59
N ARG A 433 0.65 21.92 -8.04
CA ARG A 433 0.07 23.06 -8.79
C ARG A 433 0.99 23.52 -9.92
N ILE A 434 2.30 23.54 -9.68
CA ILE A 434 3.27 23.86 -10.72
C ILE A 434 3.34 22.74 -11.75
N ALA A 435 3.31 21.48 -11.32
CA ALA A 435 3.32 20.35 -12.23
C ALA A 435 2.17 20.40 -13.26
N GLN A 436 1.01 20.93 -12.89
CA GLN A 436 -0.11 21.14 -13.82
C GLN A 436 0.22 22.15 -14.93
N ILE A 437 0.99 23.20 -14.62
CA ILE A 437 1.36 24.24 -15.59
C ILE A 437 2.34 23.70 -16.66
N PHE A 438 3.15 22.71 -16.28
CA PHE A 438 4.15 22.08 -17.15
C PHE A 438 3.61 20.89 -17.96
N ASN A 439 2.37 20.48 -17.70
CA ASN A 439 1.74 19.38 -18.39
C ASN A 439 0.64 19.88 -19.34
N ASP A 440 0.26 19.04 -20.30
CA ASP A 440 -0.85 19.33 -21.20
C ASP A 440 -2.15 19.48 -20.40
N THR A 441 -2.74 20.68 -20.47
CA THR A 441 -3.96 21.02 -19.74
C THR A 441 -5.22 20.50 -20.43
N SER A 442 -5.15 20.15 -21.72
CA SER A 442 -6.33 19.81 -22.52
C SER A 442 -6.85 18.40 -22.28
N LEU A 443 -5.96 17.43 -22.08
CA LEU A 443 -6.34 16.02 -21.90
C LEU A 443 -6.52 15.62 -20.42
N ASN A 444 -5.79 16.27 -19.52
CA ASN A 444 -5.75 15.88 -18.10
C ASN A 444 -6.79 16.59 -17.23
N ASN A 445 -7.20 17.80 -17.61
CA ASN A 445 -8.28 18.48 -16.89
C ASN A 445 -9.59 17.71 -17.06
N LYS A 446 -9.84 17.13 -18.24
CA LYS A 446 -11.09 16.42 -18.50
C LYS A 446 -11.25 15.19 -17.57
N GLU A 447 -10.21 14.37 -17.39
CA GLU A 447 -10.30 13.20 -16.49
C GLU A 447 -10.42 13.62 -15.00
N VAL A 448 -9.74 14.71 -14.62
CA VAL A 448 -9.79 15.28 -13.27
C VAL A 448 -11.14 15.97 -13.03
N ASP A 449 -11.64 16.74 -14.01
CA ASP A 449 -12.90 17.46 -13.94
C ASP A 449 -14.08 16.47 -14.01
N ASP A 450 -14.00 15.44 -14.86
CA ASP A 450 -14.97 14.33 -14.90
C ASP A 450 -15.06 13.57 -13.57
N PHE A 451 -13.95 13.49 -12.81
CA PHE A 451 -13.93 12.78 -11.53
C PHE A 451 -14.33 13.67 -10.35
N TYR A 452 -13.69 14.85 -10.20
CA TYR A 452 -13.90 15.76 -9.06
C TYR A 452 -14.98 16.81 -9.32
N GLY A 453 -15.42 17.00 -10.56
CA GLY A 453 -16.33 18.05 -10.99
C GLY A 453 -15.62 19.32 -11.45
N ASP A 454 -16.36 20.16 -12.16
CA ASP A 454 -15.85 21.38 -12.81
C ASP A 454 -15.54 22.50 -11.80
N TRP A 455 -16.13 22.45 -10.60
CA TRP A 455 -15.98 23.49 -9.59
C TRP A 455 -15.24 22.98 -8.36
N LEU A 456 -14.24 23.76 -7.94
CA LEU A 456 -13.47 23.51 -6.72
C LEU A 456 -13.95 24.45 -5.62
N LEU A 457 -14.36 23.87 -4.51
CA LEU A 457 -14.90 24.57 -3.36
C LEU A 457 -13.89 24.64 -2.22
N SER A 458 -13.92 25.77 -1.48
CA SER A 458 -13.27 25.83 -0.18
C SER A 458 -14.06 25.01 0.83
N PRO A 459 -13.39 24.26 1.74
CA PRO A 459 -14.07 23.52 2.80
C PRO A 459 -14.95 24.39 3.71
N SER A 460 -14.55 25.66 3.88
CA SER A 460 -15.27 26.67 4.67
C SER A 460 -16.40 27.39 3.92
N ALA A 461 -16.58 27.10 2.62
CA ALA A 461 -17.72 27.65 1.88
C ALA A 461 -19.03 27.16 2.46
N LYS A 462 -19.99 28.05 2.59
CA LYS A 462 -21.34 27.71 3.06
C LYS A 462 -22.13 27.05 1.91
N LEU A 463 -22.90 26.01 2.20
CA LEU A 463 -23.74 25.36 1.21
C LEU A 463 -24.68 26.36 0.51
N GLY A 464 -25.27 27.29 1.26
CA GLY A 464 -26.14 28.33 0.71
C GLY A 464 -25.45 29.37 -0.17
N SER A 465 -24.11 29.39 -0.24
CA SER A 465 -23.36 30.28 -1.14
C SER A 465 -22.90 29.59 -2.43
N LEU A 466 -23.27 28.32 -2.63
CA LEU A 466 -22.89 27.61 -3.83
C LEU A 466 -23.65 28.16 -5.06
N PRO A 467 -22.97 28.35 -6.21
CA PRO A 467 -23.67 28.63 -7.44
C PRO A 467 -24.67 27.48 -7.71
N PHE A 468 -25.88 27.85 -8.14
CA PHE A 468 -26.98 26.92 -8.39
C PHE A 468 -27.62 26.26 -7.13
N PHE A 469 -27.42 26.84 -5.93
CA PHE A 469 -27.98 26.27 -4.71
C PHE A 469 -29.53 26.13 -4.79
N ASP A 470 -30.21 27.08 -5.40
CA ASP A 470 -31.64 27.02 -5.59
C ASP A 470 -32.07 25.87 -6.50
N GLU A 471 -31.28 25.54 -7.54
CA GLU A 471 -31.49 24.37 -8.41
C GLU A 471 -31.13 23.07 -7.68
N LEU A 472 -30.07 23.10 -6.82
CA LEU A 472 -29.68 21.95 -6.00
C LEU A 472 -30.79 21.52 -5.05
N MET A 473 -31.61 22.45 -4.58
CA MET A 473 -32.66 22.21 -3.58
C MET A 473 -34.06 22.04 -4.18
N GLN A 474 -34.28 22.44 -5.44
CA GLN A 474 -35.60 22.32 -6.12
C GLN A 474 -35.83 20.92 -6.70
N SER A 475 -34.83 20.09 -6.90
CA SER A 475 -35.06 18.71 -7.32
C SER A 475 -35.60 17.87 -6.15
N GLU A 476 -36.94 17.79 -6.10
CA GLU A 476 -37.70 16.96 -5.16
C GLU A 476 -37.42 15.47 -5.36
N THR A 477 -36.28 14.97 -4.96
CA THR A 477 -36.12 13.58 -4.51
C THR A 477 -34.73 13.39 -3.93
N VAL A 478 -34.54 13.76 -2.68
CA VAL A 478 -33.41 13.29 -1.90
C VAL A 478 -33.60 11.81 -1.61
N ASN A 479 -33.05 10.96 -2.47
CA ASN A 479 -33.02 9.52 -2.26
C ASN A 479 -31.92 9.17 -1.24
N THR A 480 -32.24 9.38 0.03
CA THR A 480 -31.47 8.81 1.14
C THR A 480 -31.71 7.31 1.19
N LYS A 481 -30.84 6.51 0.57
CA LYS A 481 -30.67 5.07 0.88
C LYS A 481 -29.98 4.84 2.23
N ALA A 482 -29.92 5.83 3.10
CA ALA A 482 -29.57 5.67 4.51
C ALA A 482 -30.77 6.18 5.33
N LYS A 483 -31.62 5.26 5.77
CA LYS A 483 -32.71 5.42 6.77
C LYS A 483 -33.54 6.70 6.62
N THR A 484 -34.70 6.52 5.94
CA THR A 484 -35.90 7.35 6.03
C THR A 484 -35.90 8.39 7.16
N LYS A 485 -35.47 9.58 6.85
CA LYS A 485 -35.99 10.81 7.41
C LYS A 485 -36.18 11.77 6.23
N LYS A 486 -37.44 12.02 5.88
CA LYS A 486 -37.84 13.18 5.09
C LYS A 486 -37.43 14.41 5.92
N THR A 487 -36.30 14.99 5.61
CA THR A 487 -35.94 16.31 6.13
C THR A 487 -36.11 17.29 4.97
N THR A 488 -37.20 18.05 5.02
CA THR A 488 -37.23 19.37 4.40
C THR A 488 -35.95 20.11 4.77
N PRO A 489 -35.32 20.85 3.82
CA PRO A 489 -34.13 21.64 4.12
C PRO A 489 -34.45 22.58 5.28
N THR A 490 -33.85 22.33 6.41
CA THR A 490 -33.97 23.23 7.56
C THR A 490 -33.09 24.45 7.31
N VAL A 491 -33.47 25.60 7.86
CA VAL A 491 -32.72 26.87 7.79
C VAL A 491 -31.26 26.69 8.21
N ASP A 492 -30.93 25.65 8.98
CA ASP A 492 -29.57 25.29 9.42
C ASP A 492 -28.66 24.80 8.25
N MET A 493 -29.17 24.15 7.23
CA MET A 493 -28.34 23.67 6.09
C MET A 493 -27.73 24.82 5.28
N TRP A 494 -28.36 25.99 5.24
CA TRP A 494 -27.86 27.16 4.52
C TRP A 494 -26.59 27.72 5.15
N GLN A 495 -26.46 27.59 6.45
CA GLN A 495 -25.30 28.09 7.21
C GLN A 495 -24.19 27.05 7.36
N GLN A 496 -24.48 25.79 7.11
CA GLN A 496 -23.54 24.69 7.21
C GLN A 496 -22.43 24.82 6.17
N THR A 497 -21.19 24.55 6.59
CA THR A 497 -20.07 24.51 5.66
C THR A 497 -20.08 23.22 4.83
N VAL A 498 -19.47 23.25 3.66
CA VAL A 498 -19.30 22.08 2.78
C VAL A 498 -18.56 20.96 3.53
N ALA A 499 -17.56 21.32 4.35
CA ALA A 499 -16.82 20.36 5.18
C ALA A 499 -17.71 19.69 6.22
N GLU A 500 -18.52 20.45 6.95
CA GLU A 500 -19.45 19.91 7.96
C GLU A 500 -20.48 18.97 7.31
N TYR A 501 -21.03 19.34 6.17
CA TYR A 501 -21.96 18.49 5.43
C TYR A 501 -21.34 17.16 5.03
N ILE A 502 -20.08 17.17 4.53
CA ILE A 502 -19.39 15.95 4.16
C ILE A 502 -19.16 15.08 5.40
N VAL A 503 -18.68 15.66 6.53
CA VAL A 503 -18.42 14.91 7.77
C VAL A 503 -19.70 14.26 8.32
N GLU A 504 -20.83 14.95 8.27
CA GLU A 504 -22.11 14.40 8.75
C GLU A 504 -22.64 13.26 7.88
N ASN A 505 -22.36 13.31 6.57
CA ASN A 505 -22.86 12.30 5.62
C ASN A 505 -21.81 11.21 5.29
N LEU A 506 -20.54 11.42 5.62
CA LEU A 506 -19.51 10.39 5.57
C LEU A 506 -19.51 9.62 6.90
N GLU A 507 -19.76 8.34 6.82
CA GLU A 507 -19.72 7.46 8.00
C GLU A 507 -18.28 7.01 8.36
N THR A 508 -17.29 7.43 7.56
CA THR A 508 -15.85 7.05 7.69
C THR A 508 -14.96 8.29 7.69
N ALA A 509 -13.70 8.12 8.11
CA ALA A 509 -12.72 9.20 7.98
C ALA A 509 -12.59 9.64 6.51
N PRO A 510 -12.65 10.96 6.21
CA PRO A 510 -12.62 11.45 4.85
C PRO A 510 -11.25 11.17 4.20
N VAL A 511 -11.29 10.70 2.96
CA VAL A 511 -10.11 10.49 2.12
C VAL A 511 -10.36 11.04 0.72
N SER A 512 -9.28 11.30 -0.04
CA SER A 512 -9.38 11.73 -1.43
C SER A 512 -10.16 10.71 -2.26
N GLY A 513 -11.14 11.19 -3.04
CA GLY A 513 -12.03 10.36 -3.84
C GLY A 513 -13.36 10.00 -3.16
N ASP A 514 -13.55 10.27 -1.87
CA ASP A 514 -14.84 10.09 -1.22
C ASP A 514 -15.89 11.02 -1.84
N THR A 515 -17.07 10.46 -2.07
CA THR A 515 -18.19 11.17 -2.71
C THR A 515 -19.40 11.18 -1.82
N VAL A 516 -19.97 12.35 -1.60
CA VAL A 516 -21.22 12.57 -0.87
C VAL A 516 -22.24 13.19 -1.82
N ALA A 517 -23.37 12.50 -2.04
CA ALA A 517 -24.44 13.04 -2.86
C ALA A 517 -25.18 14.16 -2.12
N ILE A 518 -25.38 15.29 -2.78
CA ILE A 518 -26.26 16.35 -2.28
C ILE A 518 -27.71 15.99 -2.70
N ASN A 519 -27.89 15.62 -3.96
CA ASN A 519 -29.15 15.17 -4.53
C ASN A 519 -28.89 14.11 -5.63
N ASN A 520 -29.88 13.85 -6.51
CA ASN A 520 -29.75 12.86 -7.58
C ASN A 520 -28.72 13.26 -8.64
N ASP A 521 -28.50 14.55 -8.87
CA ASP A 521 -27.72 15.10 -9.97
C ASP A 521 -26.38 15.66 -9.51
N TRP A 522 -26.26 16.06 -8.24
CA TRP A 522 -25.08 16.72 -7.72
C TRP A 522 -24.44 15.96 -6.58
N SER A 523 -23.12 15.94 -6.57
CA SER A 523 -22.30 15.30 -5.54
C SER A 523 -21.08 16.14 -5.19
N LEU A 524 -20.68 16.08 -3.91
CA LEU A 524 -19.41 16.61 -3.42
C LEU A 524 -18.38 15.50 -3.46
N VAL A 525 -17.20 15.78 -4.00
CA VAL A 525 -16.10 14.82 -4.09
C VAL A 525 -14.90 15.38 -3.34
N VAL A 526 -14.38 14.66 -2.38
CA VAL A 526 -13.20 15.07 -1.63
C VAL A 526 -11.97 15.00 -2.55
N LYS A 527 -11.34 16.14 -2.84
CA LYS A 527 -10.18 16.20 -3.73
C LYS A 527 -8.87 16.08 -2.97
N ASP A 528 -8.72 16.80 -1.86
CA ASP A 528 -7.48 16.82 -1.09
C ASP A 528 -7.75 16.98 0.41
N VAL A 529 -7.00 16.21 1.22
CA VAL A 529 -7.08 16.18 2.68
C VAL A 529 -5.66 16.38 3.23
N ASP A 530 -5.51 17.10 4.33
CA ASP A 530 -4.20 17.26 4.97
C ASP A 530 -3.78 16.03 5.80
N GLU A 531 -2.54 16.04 6.30
CA GLU A 531 -2.00 14.96 7.16
C GLU A 531 -2.83 14.73 8.44
N LYS A 532 -3.62 15.72 8.86
CA LYS A 532 -4.49 15.66 10.04
C LYS A 532 -5.93 15.22 9.69
N GLY A 533 -6.23 15.03 8.40
CA GLY A 533 -7.55 14.67 7.89
C GLY A 533 -8.50 15.86 7.75
N ALA A 534 -8.00 17.10 7.75
CA ALA A 534 -8.80 18.26 7.44
C ALA A 534 -8.87 18.47 5.91
N PHE A 535 -10.04 18.83 5.41
CA PHE A 535 -10.24 19.08 3.99
C PHE A 535 -9.43 20.29 3.52
N ARG A 536 -8.78 20.16 2.37
CA ARG A 536 -8.12 21.28 1.67
C ARG A 536 -8.92 21.77 0.49
N THR A 537 -9.46 20.83 -0.29
CA THR A 537 -10.21 21.14 -1.50
C THR A 537 -11.30 20.11 -1.72
N ILE A 538 -12.47 20.56 -2.11
CA ILE A 538 -13.64 19.73 -2.39
C ILE A 538 -14.13 20.07 -3.80
N GLY A 539 -14.45 19.06 -4.59
CA GLY A 539 -15.02 19.23 -5.91
C GLY A 539 -16.54 19.16 -5.87
N LEU A 540 -17.21 19.92 -6.71
CA LEU A 540 -18.66 19.83 -6.94
C LEU A 540 -18.88 19.25 -8.33
N LYS A 541 -19.48 18.08 -8.38
CA LYS A 541 -19.68 17.28 -9.58
C LYS A 541 -21.18 17.19 -9.93
N TYR A 542 -21.50 17.46 -11.20
CA TYR A 542 -22.76 17.12 -11.82
C TYR A 542 -22.68 15.69 -12.39
N LYS A 543 -23.70 14.86 -12.18
CA LYS A 543 -23.71 13.46 -12.66
C LYS A 543 -24.03 13.35 -14.13
#